data_e9b701f6e0d120a311b805e3ea6bacd1
#
_entry.id   e9b701f6e0d120a311b805e3ea6bacd1
#
_cell.length_a   1.000
_cell.length_b   1.000
_cell.length_c   1.000
_cell.angle_alpha   90.00
_cell.angle_beta   90.00
_cell.angle_gamma   90.00
#
_symmetry.space_group_name_H-M   'P 1'
#
loop_
_entity.id
_entity.type
_entity.pdbx_description
1 polymer ?
#
loop_
_entity_poly.entity_id
_entity_poly.type
_entity_poly.pdbx_seq_one_letter_code
_entity_poly.pdbx_strand_id
1 'polypeptide(L)'
;GVAMSTDTALALGLLALVGRRVPDQARLFLVTVSVVDDLVALVVIAVAYTEEIKVVPLAIAIVLYLATFALARSRVRSGFAYVPLGVAIWGAMLASGIDPIVSGLALGLAAAAYTPARGDLEQASDLFRLFREQPTPELAHGLRTGVVNSFSWNDRLQRTYQGWSSYLIVPLFGLANAGIAIDASFLRRALTSPVTIGVFVAYVFGKPIGITGVSWLVTKLSGRRIQPGVGWASVLGTGTIAGIGFTVSFLIANLAFEGPLLAEAKLGVLAAAVAAALLTWTEFRITFTLPKPKRAMALLGDADQLNDLIPEVDEERDHVRGPAEASVTIVEYGDFQCPYCGRAEPIVRELFSDADLRFVWRNLPLTDVHPQAQLAAEAAEAAGEQGKFWEMHDLLLTHQDKLRITDLLAYARQLGLDEEKFHDDMMRSPAAERIANDLESADLSGVSGTPTFFINGHRHYGAYDVDTLKEAIRLARVRAKIAARRH
;
A
#
# COMPACT_ATOMS: atom_id res chain seq x y z
N GLY A 1 3.38 12.57 27.52
CA GLY A 1 4.17 12.04 26.37
C GLY A 1 4.09 10.52 26.22
N VAL A 2 4.20 9.74 27.33
CA VAL A 2 4.33 8.27 27.27
C VAL A 2 3.22 7.58 26.46
N ALA A 3 1.98 8.03 26.54
CA ALA A 3 0.83 7.43 25.86
C ALA A 3 0.57 7.96 24.44
N MET A 4 1.51 8.65 23.83
CA MET A 4 1.31 9.23 22.48
C MET A 4 1.61 8.24 21.37
N SER A 5 2.66 7.42 21.48
CA SER A 5 3.09 6.49 20.44
C SER A 5 2.31 5.18 20.45
N THR A 6 2.15 4.60 19.27
CA THR A 6 1.58 3.26 19.04
C THR A 6 2.68 2.34 18.53
N ASP A 7 2.84 1.15 19.08
CA ASP A 7 3.75 0.15 18.47
C ASP A 7 3.05 -0.52 17.28
N THR A 8 3.35 -0.01 16.08
CA THR A 8 2.73 -0.42 14.83
C THR A 8 2.93 -1.91 14.54
N ALA A 9 4.10 -2.46 14.87
CA ALA A 9 4.41 -3.86 14.58
C ALA A 9 3.57 -4.80 15.45
N LEU A 10 3.48 -4.51 16.75
CA LEU A 10 2.64 -5.28 17.67
C LEU A 10 1.15 -5.10 17.36
N ALA A 11 0.71 -3.88 17.05
CA ALA A 11 -0.68 -3.59 16.70
C ALA A 11 -1.11 -4.34 15.42
N LEU A 12 -0.30 -4.33 14.37
CA LEU A 12 -0.58 -5.08 13.13
C LEU A 12 -0.55 -6.59 13.36
N GLY A 13 0.42 -7.07 14.14
CA GLY A 13 0.51 -8.49 14.51
C GLY A 13 -0.74 -8.96 15.25
N LEU A 14 -1.23 -8.18 16.22
CA LEU A 14 -2.46 -8.48 16.92
C LEU A 14 -3.69 -8.39 16.02
N LEU A 15 -3.77 -7.39 15.15
CA LEU A 15 -4.87 -7.25 14.19
C LEU A 15 -4.94 -8.47 13.26
N ALA A 16 -3.80 -9.04 12.88
CA ALA A 16 -3.74 -10.28 12.11
C ALA A 16 -4.26 -11.49 12.92
N LEU A 17 -4.02 -11.54 14.24
CA LEU A 17 -4.54 -12.56 15.14
C LEU A 17 -6.05 -12.44 15.37
N VAL A 18 -6.60 -11.23 15.41
CA VAL A 18 -8.05 -10.98 15.56
C VAL A 18 -8.82 -11.61 14.40
N GLY A 19 -8.23 -11.71 13.21
CA GLY A 19 -8.74 -12.53 12.14
C GLY A 19 -8.60 -11.95 10.73
N ARG A 20 -8.61 -12.87 9.75
CA ARG A 20 -8.57 -12.58 8.30
C ARG A 20 -9.77 -11.76 7.77
N ARG A 21 -10.78 -11.49 8.61
CA ARG A 21 -12.02 -10.78 8.25
C ARG A 21 -11.95 -9.27 8.44
N VAL A 22 -10.85 -8.76 8.99
CA VAL A 22 -10.64 -7.31 9.12
C VAL A 22 -10.22 -6.78 7.75
N PRO A 23 -10.91 -5.77 7.20
CA PRO A 23 -10.60 -5.20 5.90
C PRO A 23 -9.18 -4.62 5.84
N ASP A 24 -8.51 -4.73 4.68
CA ASP A 24 -7.17 -4.16 4.49
C ASP A 24 -7.14 -2.64 4.65
N GLN A 25 -8.25 -1.95 4.34
CA GLN A 25 -8.39 -0.52 4.60
C GLN A 25 -8.28 -0.18 6.09
N ALA A 26 -8.77 -1.03 6.99
CA ALA A 26 -8.62 -0.81 8.43
C ALA A 26 -7.15 -0.97 8.86
N ARG A 27 -6.40 -1.87 8.22
CA ARG A 27 -4.95 -2.00 8.43
C ARG A 27 -4.21 -0.77 7.93
N LEU A 28 -4.55 -0.28 6.74
CA LEU A 28 -3.97 0.94 6.19
C LEU A 28 -4.28 2.15 7.07
N PHE A 29 -5.52 2.29 7.56
CA PHE A 29 -5.91 3.34 8.48
C PHE A 29 -5.12 3.27 9.79
N LEU A 30 -4.92 2.06 10.36
CA LEU A 30 -4.08 1.86 11.54
C LEU A 30 -2.64 2.31 11.30
N VAL A 31 -2.03 1.89 10.19
CA VAL A 31 -0.65 2.29 9.84
C VAL A 31 -0.55 3.80 9.71
N THR A 32 -1.51 4.44 9.04
CA THR A 32 -1.52 5.90 8.85
C THR A 32 -1.60 6.62 10.20
N VAL A 33 -2.51 6.20 11.07
CA VAL A 33 -2.66 6.79 12.42
C VAL A 33 -1.39 6.58 13.23
N SER A 34 -0.82 5.37 13.23
CA SER A 34 0.41 5.07 13.97
C SER A 34 1.61 5.88 13.50
N VAL A 35 1.77 6.06 12.18
CA VAL A 35 2.85 6.90 11.62
C VAL A 35 2.69 8.35 12.06
N VAL A 36 1.47 8.89 12.06
CA VAL A 36 1.21 10.26 12.54
C VAL A 36 1.48 10.37 14.04
N ASP A 37 1.06 9.39 14.83
CA ASP A 37 1.32 9.32 16.27
C ASP A 37 2.83 9.33 16.58
N ASP A 38 3.61 8.51 15.85
CA ASP A 38 5.06 8.44 16.01
C ASP A 38 5.74 9.75 15.60
N LEU A 39 5.29 10.37 14.51
CA LEU A 39 5.75 11.70 14.09
C LEU A 39 5.54 12.75 15.19
N VAL A 40 4.33 12.82 15.73
CA VAL A 40 3.99 13.77 16.79
C VAL A 40 4.78 13.47 18.06
N ALA A 41 4.92 12.18 18.43
CA ALA A 41 5.71 11.77 19.59
C ALA A 41 7.18 12.23 19.48
N LEU A 42 7.78 12.06 18.30
CA LEU A 42 9.17 12.49 18.05
C LEU A 42 9.33 14.02 18.08
N VAL A 43 8.36 14.78 17.55
CA VAL A 43 8.34 16.24 17.67
C VAL A 43 8.25 16.65 19.14
N VAL A 44 7.40 16.00 19.93
CA VAL A 44 7.29 16.27 21.37
C VAL A 44 8.58 15.93 22.10
N ILE A 45 9.23 14.80 21.78
CA ILE A 45 10.55 14.46 22.33
C ILE A 45 11.56 15.56 22.03
N ALA A 46 11.65 15.98 20.76
CA ALA A 46 12.59 16.99 20.33
C ALA A 46 12.39 18.37 20.99
N VAL A 47 11.13 18.75 21.28
CA VAL A 47 10.80 20.08 21.83
C VAL A 47 10.75 20.06 23.36
N ALA A 48 10.16 19.04 23.98
CA ALA A 48 9.88 19.01 25.42
C ALA A 48 11.00 18.38 26.26
N TYR A 49 11.83 17.51 25.66
CA TYR A 49 12.89 16.78 26.36
C TYR A 49 14.30 17.19 25.97
N THR A 50 14.45 18.23 25.13
CA THR A 50 15.75 18.82 24.82
C THR A 50 16.05 19.92 25.85
N GLU A 51 17.11 19.75 26.66
CA GLU A 51 17.48 20.70 27.71
C GLU A 51 18.23 21.88 27.12
N GLU A 52 19.27 21.67 26.31
CA GLU A 52 20.08 22.71 25.68
C GLU A 52 20.34 22.41 24.20
N ILE A 53 20.00 23.35 23.33
CA ILE A 53 20.27 23.24 21.89
C ILE A 53 21.58 23.94 21.56
N LYS A 54 22.56 23.14 21.11
CA LYS A 54 23.82 23.68 20.57
C LYS A 54 23.65 23.96 19.08
N VAL A 55 23.61 25.24 18.73
CA VAL A 55 23.27 25.71 17.37
C VAL A 55 24.28 25.22 16.31
N VAL A 56 25.58 25.17 16.63
CA VAL A 56 26.60 24.76 15.63
C VAL A 56 26.46 23.31 15.20
N PRO A 57 26.38 22.29 16.09
CA PRO A 57 26.12 20.92 15.67
C PRO A 57 24.77 20.75 14.95
N LEU A 58 23.74 21.48 15.37
CA LEU A 58 22.45 21.45 14.70
C LEU A 58 22.53 21.98 13.26
N ALA A 59 23.24 23.10 13.05
CA ALA A 59 23.46 23.62 11.70
C ALA A 59 24.22 22.61 10.81
N ILE A 60 25.23 21.93 11.38
CA ILE A 60 25.96 20.86 10.68
C ILE A 60 25.00 19.71 10.30
N ALA A 61 24.14 19.27 11.22
CA ALA A 61 23.15 18.22 10.95
C ALA A 61 22.20 18.62 9.80
N ILE A 62 21.70 19.84 9.80
CA ILE A 62 20.83 20.39 8.74
C ILE A 62 21.56 20.43 7.40
N VAL A 63 22.81 20.90 7.35
CA VAL A 63 23.60 20.93 6.12
C VAL A 63 23.82 19.51 5.57
N LEU A 64 24.18 18.55 6.42
CA LEU A 64 24.36 17.15 6.03
C LEU A 64 23.05 16.54 5.54
N TYR A 65 21.92 16.89 6.16
CA TYR A 65 20.60 16.44 5.73
C TYR A 65 20.25 17.00 4.35
N LEU A 66 20.48 18.29 4.11
CA LEU A 66 20.29 18.90 2.79
C LEU A 66 21.21 18.29 1.74
N ALA A 67 22.46 17.96 2.11
CA ALA A 67 23.40 17.25 1.24
C ALA A 67 22.86 15.84 0.89
N THR A 68 22.29 15.12 1.86
CA THR A 68 21.67 13.81 1.64
C THR A 68 20.48 13.91 0.66
N PHE A 69 19.65 14.94 0.83
CA PHE A 69 18.51 15.19 -0.05
C PHE A 69 18.97 15.57 -1.48
N ALA A 70 19.98 16.42 -1.60
CA ALA A 70 20.57 16.79 -2.89
C ALA A 70 21.21 15.57 -3.58
N LEU A 71 21.89 14.70 -2.83
CA LEU A 71 22.47 13.46 -3.31
C LEU A 71 21.38 12.48 -3.79
N ALA A 72 20.28 12.37 -3.06
CA ALA A 72 19.13 11.55 -3.46
C ALA A 72 18.53 12.04 -4.79
N ARG A 73 18.46 13.37 -5.00
CA ARG A 73 17.97 13.96 -6.24
C ARG A 73 18.97 13.85 -7.40
N SER A 74 20.27 13.76 -7.14
CA SER A 74 21.31 13.61 -8.18
C SER A 74 21.44 12.21 -8.75
N ARG A 75 20.51 11.31 -8.46
CA ARG A 75 20.48 9.90 -8.90
C ARG A 75 21.68 9.06 -8.46
N VAL A 76 22.46 9.49 -7.46
CA VAL A 76 23.46 8.63 -6.82
C VAL A 76 22.73 7.54 -6.03
N ARG A 77 22.72 6.34 -6.57
CA ARG A 77 21.92 5.20 -6.05
C ARG A 77 22.77 4.25 -5.16
N SER A 78 24.03 4.59 -4.87
CA SER A 78 24.91 3.78 -4.04
C SER A 78 24.61 3.96 -2.55
N GLY A 79 24.14 2.90 -1.88
CA GLY A 79 23.87 2.90 -0.44
C GLY A 79 25.09 3.22 0.42
N PHE A 80 26.30 2.92 -0.08
CA PHE A 80 27.56 3.25 0.62
C PHE A 80 27.80 4.75 0.81
N ALA A 81 27.23 5.63 -0.02
CA ALA A 81 27.35 7.07 0.14
C ALA A 81 26.42 7.60 1.25
N TYR A 82 25.29 6.94 1.49
CA TYR A 82 24.30 7.39 2.47
C TYR A 82 24.60 6.93 3.90
N VAL A 83 25.28 5.80 4.09
CA VAL A 83 25.62 5.29 5.43
C VAL A 83 26.52 6.27 6.20
N PRO A 84 27.67 6.76 5.66
CA PRO A 84 28.49 7.73 6.37
C PRO A 84 27.76 9.05 6.64
N LEU A 85 26.94 9.53 5.69
CA LEU A 85 26.11 10.71 5.89
C LEU A 85 25.09 10.52 7.03
N GLY A 86 24.41 9.37 7.05
CA GLY A 86 23.47 9.02 8.11
C GLY A 86 24.13 8.98 9.49
N VAL A 87 25.31 8.35 9.60
CA VAL A 87 26.11 8.32 10.84
C VAL A 87 26.57 9.72 11.25
N ALA A 88 27.00 10.54 10.30
CA ALA A 88 27.41 11.92 10.58
C ALA A 88 26.23 12.78 11.04
N ILE A 89 25.05 12.65 10.42
CA ILE A 89 23.82 13.34 10.84
C ILE A 89 23.45 12.88 12.26
N TRP A 90 23.45 11.58 12.53
CA TRP A 90 23.17 11.03 13.84
C TRP A 90 24.11 11.60 14.92
N GLY A 91 25.41 11.60 14.67
CA GLY A 91 26.42 12.15 15.59
C GLY A 91 26.27 13.67 15.79
N ALA A 92 25.96 14.42 14.74
CA ALA A 92 25.73 15.87 14.83
C ALA A 92 24.44 16.17 15.61
N MET A 93 23.37 15.40 15.43
CA MET A 93 22.14 15.53 16.23
C MET A 93 22.40 15.23 17.70
N LEU A 94 23.10 14.15 18.01
CA LEU A 94 23.50 13.81 19.38
C LEU A 94 24.31 14.94 20.02
N ALA A 95 25.27 15.50 19.29
CA ALA A 95 26.09 16.63 19.78
C ALA A 95 25.29 17.91 19.93
N SER A 96 24.16 18.08 19.23
CA SER A 96 23.28 19.24 19.34
C SER A 96 22.40 19.23 20.59
N GLY A 97 22.27 18.08 21.27
CA GLY A 97 21.35 17.87 22.39
C GLY A 97 19.96 17.44 21.99
N ILE A 98 19.66 17.34 20.68
CA ILE A 98 18.39 16.80 20.18
C ILE A 98 18.51 15.29 20.07
N ASP A 99 17.44 14.57 20.45
CA ASP A 99 17.42 13.11 20.38
C ASP A 99 17.71 12.62 18.94
N PRO A 100 18.72 11.76 18.75
CA PRO A 100 19.14 11.30 17.42
C PRO A 100 18.07 10.50 16.66
N ILE A 101 17.01 10.02 17.30
CA ILE A 101 15.88 9.32 16.65
C ILE A 101 15.22 10.21 15.61
N VAL A 102 15.20 11.54 15.84
CA VAL A 102 14.69 12.54 14.89
C VAL A 102 15.42 12.46 13.56
N SER A 103 16.73 12.15 13.57
CA SER A 103 17.49 11.97 12.32
C SER A 103 17.04 10.79 11.48
N GLY A 104 16.70 9.68 12.11
CA GLY A 104 16.17 8.49 11.43
C GLY A 104 14.82 8.76 10.76
N LEU A 105 13.93 9.46 11.47
CA LEU A 105 12.64 9.89 10.92
C LEU A 105 12.82 10.81 9.71
N ALA A 106 13.67 11.84 9.85
CA ALA A 106 13.91 12.80 8.79
C ALA A 106 14.48 12.13 7.52
N LEU A 107 15.40 11.18 7.69
CA LEU A 107 15.94 10.37 6.60
C LEU A 107 14.88 9.46 5.98
N GLY A 108 14.01 8.85 6.80
CA GLY A 108 12.90 8.02 6.33
C GLY A 108 11.90 8.81 5.48
N LEU A 109 11.54 10.02 5.92
CA LEU A 109 10.64 10.91 5.16
C LEU A 109 11.27 11.43 3.86
N ALA A 110 12.59 11.57 3.80
CA ALA A 110 13.31 11.93 2.58
C ALA A 110 13.39 10.77 1.57
N ALA A 111 13.21 9.53 2.02
CA ALA A 111 13.26 8.35 1.16
C ALA A 111 11.99 8.26 0.31
N ALA A 112 12.10 8.65 -0.97
CA ALA A 112 10.99 8.59 -1.90
C ALA A 112 10.49 7.15 -2.08
N ALA A 113 9.18 6.96 -1.96
CA ALA A 113 8.48 5.72 -2.30
C ALA A 113 7.73 5.94 -3.63
N TYR A 114 8.02 5.11 -4.63
CA TYR A 114 7.35 5.11 -5.93
C TYR A 114 7.26 3.67 -6.46
N THR A 115 6.24 3.41 -7.26
CA THR A 115 6.15 2.16 -8.01
C THR A 115 7.22 2.13 -9.10
N PRO A 116 7.76 0.95 -9.47
CA PRO A 116 8.68 0.84 -10.59
C PRO A 116 8.07 1.46 -11.86
N ALA A 117 8.77 2.41 -12.46
CA ALA A 117 8.33 2.98 -13.72
C ALA A 117 8.53 1.97 -14.87
N ARG A 118 7.63 1.97 -15.85
CA ARG A 118 7.69 1.08 -17.01
C ARG A 118 9.03 1.17 -17.71
N GLY A 119 9.54 2.38 -17.96
CA GLY A 119 10.85 2.56 -18.62
C GLY A 119 12.04 2.01 -17.86
N ASP A 120 12.03 2.00 -16.51
CA ASP A 120 13.09 1.36 -15.70
C ASP A 120 13.04 -0.17 -15.85
N LEU A 121 11.84 -0.76 -15.99
CA LEU A 121 11.64 -2.20 -16.21
C LEU A 121 12.04 -2.61 -17.63
N GLU A 122 11.67 -1.84 -18.66
CA GLU A 122 12.08 -2.03 -20.04
C GLU A 122 13.62 -2.00 -20.17
N GLN A 123 14.29 -1.03 -19.54
CA GLN A 123 15.75 -0.97 -19.50
C GLN A 123 16.38 -2.19 -18.82
N ALA A 124 15.80 -2.69 -17.74
CA ALA A 124 16.27 -3.90 -17.06
C ALA A 124 16.09 -5.15 -17.95
N SER A 125 15.00 -5.21 -18.70
CA SER A 125 14.71 -6.28 -19.67
C SER A 125 15.72 -6.29 -20.83
N ASP A 126 16.05 -5.13 -21.39
CA ASP A 126 17.07 -5.00 -22.42
C ASP A 126 18.47 -5.43 -21.93
N LEU A 127 18.83 -5.01 -20.71
CA LEU A 127 20.10 -5.44 -20.10
C LEU A 127 20.14 -6.96 -19.89
N PHE A 128 19.00 -7.59 -19.53
CA PHE A 128 18.90 -9.04 -19.42
C PHE A 128 19.09 -9.72 -20.79
N ARG A 129 18.48 -9.17 -21.84
CA ARG A 129 18.63 -9.69 -23.20
C ARG A 129 20.09 -9.63 -23.67
N LEU A 130 20.76 -8.49 -23.47
CA LEU A 130 22.19 -8.32 -23.79
C LEU A 130 23.08 -9.30 -22.99
N PHE A 131 22.81 -9.48 -21.69
CA PHE A 131 23.53 -10.44 -20.86
C PHE A 131 23.34 -11.89 -21.35
N ARG A 132 22.14 -12.24 -21.80
CA ARG A 132 21.86 -13.58 -22.33
C ARG A 132 22.60 -13.87 -23.64
N GLU A 133 22.77 -12.83 -24.50
CA GLU A 133 23.54 -12.94 -25.74
C GLU A 133 25.04 -13.01 -25.49
N GLN A 134 25.55 -12.24 -24.52
CA GLN A 134 26.96 -12.21 -24.14
C GLN A 134 27.11 -12.20 -22.62
N PRO A 135 27.21 -13.35 -21.96
CA PRO A 135 27.29 -13.44 -20.50
C PRO A 135 28.67 -12.99 -20.00
N THR A 136 28.87 -11.69 -19.87
CA THR A 136 30.08 -11.08 -19.30
C THR A 136 29.83 -10.57 -17.88
N PRO A 137 30.86 -10.48 -17.02
CA PRO A 137 30.73 -9.93 -15.67
C PRO A 137 30.21 -8.49 -15.65
N GLU A 138 30.58 -7.68 -16.65
CA GLU A 138 30.16 -6.30 -16.79
C GLU A 138 28.66 -6.19 -17.07
N LEU A 139 28.13 -7.00 -17.97
CA LEU A 139 26.69 -7.06 -18.28
C LEU A 139 25.90 -7.64 -17.10
N ALA A 140 26.43 -8.63 -16.40
CA ALA A 140 25.83 -9.15 -15.17
C ALA A 140 25.70 -8.07 -14.09
N HIS A 141 26.76 -7.25 -13.92
CA HIS A 141 26.72 -6.11 -12.99
C HIS A 141 25.74 -5.05 -13.43
N GLY A 142 25.73 -4.71 -14.72
CA GLY A 142 24.77 -3.75 -15.32
C GLY A 142 23.32 -4.19 -15.10
N LEU A 143 23.00 -5.45 -15.40
CA LEU A 143 21.68 -6.05 -15.18
C LEU A 143 21.26 -5.98 -13.71
N ARG A 144 22.13 -6.45 -12.81
CA ARG A 144 21.84 -6.38 -11.37
C ARG A 144 21.56 -4.95 -10.92
N THR A 145 22.33 -3.99 -11.42
CA THR A 145 22.17 -2.59 -11.09
C THR A 145 20.87 -2.02 -11.68
N GLY A 146 20.52 -2.38 -12.92
CA GLY A 146 19.26 -1.99 -13.57
C GLY A 146 18.04 -2.49 -12.80
N VAL A 147 18.01 -3.78 -12.46
CA VAL A 147 16.93 -4.39 -11.69
C VAL A 147 16.80 -3.76 -10.29
N VAL A 148 17.92 -3.57 -9.59
CA VAL A 148 17.90 -2.92 -8.26
C VAL A 148 17.42 -1.47 -8.36
N ASN A 149 17.77 -0.77 -9.44
CA ASN A 149 17.41 0.63 -9.64
C ASN A 149 15.96 0.85 -10.06
N SER A 150 15.26 -0.16 -10.57
CA SER A 150 13.83 -0.08 -10.85
C SER A 150 12.99 0.01 -9.57
N PHE A 151 13.50 -0.47 -8.43
CA PHE A 151 12.82 -0.33 -7.13
C PHE A 151 13.12 1.01 -6.47
N SER A 152 12.13 1.54 -5.73
CA SER A 152 12.29 2.79 -4.99
C SER A 152 13.41 2.67 -3.94
N TRP A 153 13.98 3.81 -3.57
CA TRP A 153 14.99 3.83 -2.51
C TRP A 153 14.43 3.34 -1.18
N ASN A 154 13.19 3.71 -0.89
CA ASN A 154 12.45 3.24 0.29
C ASN A 154 12.35 1.71 0.34
N ASP A 155 11.93 1.06 -0.76
CA ASP A 155 11.83 -0.41 -0.82
C ASP A 155 13.16 -1.11 -0.58
N ARG A 156 14.24 -0.53 -1.11
CA ARG A 156 15.59 -1.07 -0.92
C ARG A 156 16.08 -0.96 0.51
N LEU A 157 15.86 0.19 1.16
CA LEU A 157 16.19 0.40 2.57
C LEU A 157 15.35 -0.55 3.45
N GLN A 158 14.06 -0.63 3.20
CA GLN A 158 13.17 -1.51 3.94
C GLN A 158 13.62 -2.97 3.85
N ARG A 159 13.88 -3.49 2.66
CA ARG A 159 14.36 -4.87 2.47
C ARG A 159 15.69 -5.13 3.17
N THR A 160 16.60 -4.16 3.17
CA THR A 160 17.92 -4.31 3.77
C THR A 160 17.85 -4.30 5.29
N TYR A 161 17.06 -3.41 5.88
CA TYR A 161 17.08 -3.17 7.33
C TYR A 161 15.96 -3.86 8.10
N GLN A 162 14.85 -4.24 7.44
CA GLN A 162 13.70 -4.86 8.09
C GLN A 162 14.06 -6.12 8.90
N GLY A 163 14.92 -6.99 8.35
CA GLY A 163 15.36 -8.19 9.06
C GLY A 163 16.14 -7.86 10.33
N TRP A 164 17.10 -6.94 10.25
CA TRP A 164 17.89 -6.50 11.39
C TRP A 164 17.02 -5.79 12.44
N SER A 165 16.14 -4.89 12.00
CA SER A 165 15.25 -4.17 12.90
C SER A 165 14.27 -5.11 13.59
N SER A 166 13.55 -5.95 12.85
CA SER A 166 12.45 -6.77 13.40
C SER A 166 12.94 -7.96 14.23
N TYR A 167 14.06 -8.61 13.84
CA TYR A 167 14.51 -9.83 14.50
C TYR A 167 15.67 -9.65 15.49
N LEU A 168 16.37 -8.53 15.46
CA LEU A 168 17.50 -8.30 16.36
C LEU A 168 17.27 -7.04 17.22
N ILE A 169 17.10 -5.86 16.60
CA ILE A 169 17.10 -4.58 17.32
C ILE A 169 15.88 -4.46 18.23
N VAL A 170 14.68 -4.68 17.70
CA VAL A 170 13.43 -4.57 18.47
C VAL A 170 13.35 -5.57 19.63
N PRO A 171 13.68 -6.86 19.46
CA PRO A 171 13.73 -7.80 20.59
C PRO A 171 14.78 -7.46 21.65
N LEU A 172 15.99 -7.03 21.23
CA LEU A 172 17.03 -6.61 22.18
C LEU A 172 16.62 -5.36 22.95
N PHE A 173 16.02 -4.38 22.24
CA PHE A 173 15.47 -3.18 22.87
C PHE A 173 14.38 -3.55 23.89
N GLY A 174 13.48 -4.46 23.51
CA GLY A 174 12.44 -4.97 24.39
C GLY A 174 13.01 -5.63 25.66
N LEU A 175 13.98 -6.52 25.49
CA LEU A 175 14.67 -7.18 26.60
C LEU A 175 15.38 -6.18 27.52
N ALA A 176 16.09 -5.21 26.96
CA ALA A 176 16.82 -4.19 27.73
C ALA A 176 15.90 -3.28 28.52
N ASN A 177 14.70 -2.99 28.00
CA ASN A 177 13.78 -2.03 28.61
C ASN A 177 12.64 -2.69 29.42
N ALA A 178 12.33 -3.99 29.22
CA ALA A 178 11.27 -4.70 29.91
C ALA A 178 11.64 -5.15 31.34
N GLY A 179 12.90 -4.96 31.74
CA GLY A 179 13.37 -5.37 33.06
C GLY A 179 12.70 -4.59 34.19
N ILE A 180 11.63 -5.16 34.75
CA ILE A 180 10.92 -4.64 35.94
C ILE A 180 11.02 -5.71 37.00
N ALA A 181 11.54 -5.38 38.19
CA ALA A 181 11.49 -6.26 39.35
C ALA A 181 10.05 -6.28 39.88
N ILE A 182 9.32 -7.33 39.57
CA ILE A 182 7.92 -7.48 39.99
C ILE A 182 7.88 -8.30 41.28
N ASP A 183 7.60 -7.63 42.37
CA ASP A 183 7.24 -8.26 43.67
C ASP A 183 5.85 -7.82 44.10
N ALA A 184 5.31 -8.48 45.13
CA ALA A 184 3.97 -8.19 45.66
C ALA A 184 3.84 -6.75 46.23
N SER A 185 4.94 -6.19 46.74
CA SER A 185 4.98 -4.84 47.28
C SER A 185 4.98 -3.79 46.17
N PHE A 186 5.74 -4.05 45.09
CA PHE A 186 5.74 -3.22 43.90
C PHE A 186 4.37 -3.23 43.22
N LEU A 187 3.78 -4.42 43.02
CA LEU A 187 2.49 -4.55 42.36
C LEU A 187 1.38 -3.77 43.08
N ARG A 188 1.36 -3.86 44.43
CA ARG A 188 0.40 -3.08 45.22
C ARG A 188 0.59 -1.58 45.07
N ARG A 189 1.82 -1.08 45.09
CA ARG A 189 2.12 0.34 44.89
C ARG A 189 1.78 0.78 43.45
N ALA A 190 2.19 0.04 42.48
CA ALA A 190 1.97 0.38 41.07
C ALA A 190 0.48 0.42 40.72
N LEU A 191 -0.35 -0.51 41.21
CA LEU A 191 -1.80 -0.50 40.97
C LEU A 191 -2.52 0.73 41.57
N THR A 192 -1.92 1.39 42.58
CA THR A 192 -2.47 2.61 43.19
C THR A 192 -1.73 3.89 42.73
N SER A 193 -0.67 3.73 41.96
CA SER A 193 0.14 4.86 41.46
C SER A 193 -0.61 5.70 40.44
N PRO A 194 -0.65 7.04 40.62
CA PRO A 194 -1.21 7.94 39.61
C PRO A 194 -0.54 7.82 38.25
N VAL A 195 0.77 7.47 38.21
CA VAL A 195 1.53 7.31 36.96
C VAL A 195 1.04 6.06 36.22
N THR A 196 0.97 4.90 36.89
CA THR A 196 0.47 3.67 36.26
C THR A 196 -0.96 3.84 35.77
N ILE A 197 -1.85 4.37 36.62
CA ILE A 197 -3.27 4.59 36.30
C ILE A 197 -3.40 5.60 35.17
N GLY A 198 -2.65 6.72 35.20
CA GLY A 198 -2.68 7.74 34.18
C GLY A 198 -2.24 7.22 32.81
N VAL A 199 -1.14 6.45 32.76
CA VAL A 199 -0.65 5.84 31.51
C VAL A 199 -1.68 4.80 31.01
N PHE A 200 -2.19 3.93 31.88
CA PHE A 200 -3.20 2.93 31.53
C PHE A 200 -4.47 3.57 30.97
N VAL A 201 -5.04 4.55 31.66
CA VAL A 201 -6.27 5.23 31.23
C VAL A 201 -6.06 5.98 29.91
N ALA A 202 -4.91 6.63 29.77
CA ALA A 202 -4.59 7.37 28.54
C ALA A 202 -4.51 6.45 27.31
N TYR A 203 -3.94 5.27 27.44
CA TYR A 203 -3.88 4.29 26.35
C TYR A 203 -5.23 3.63 26.09
N VAL A 204 -5.87 3.11 27.14
CA VAL A 204 -7.07 2.25 26.99
C VAL A 204 -8.32 3.06 26.63
N PHE A 205 -8.41 4.28 27.11
CA PHE A 205 -9.57 5.15 26.87
C PHE A 205 -9.21 6.41 26.08
N GLY A 206 -8.08 7.05 26.36
CA GLY A 206 -7.69 8.29 25.70
C GLY A 206 -7.47 8.13 24.20
N LYS A 207 -6.76 7.07 23.78
CA LYS A 207 -6.53 6.81 22.35
C LYS A 207 -7.80 6.48 21.56
N PRO A 208 -8.65 5.51 21.98
CA PRO A 208 -9.91 5.25 21.30
C PRO A 208 -10.82 6.48 21.20
N ILE A 209 -10.97 7.22 22.33
CA ILE A 209 -11.79 8.42 22.37
C ILE A 209 -11.20 9.52 21.50
N GLY A 210 -9.87 9.72 21.53
CA GLY A 210 -9.18 10.73 20.73
C GLY A 210 -9.31 10.44 19.24
N ILE A 211 -8.93 9.24 18.79
CA ILE A 211 -8.96 8.86 17.37
C ILE A 211 -10.40 8.86 16.84
N THR A 212 -11.32 8.21 17.53
CA THR A 212 -12.72 8.11 17.09
C THR A 212 -13.42 9.48 17.19
N GLY A 213 -13.21 10.19 18.29
CA GLY A 213 -13.83 11.50 18.54
C GLY A 213 -13.37 12.57 17.55
N VAL A 214 -12.07 12.65 17.29
CA VAL A 214 -11.51 13.61 16.30
C VAL A 214 -11.99 13.24 14.89
N SER A 215 -11.95 11.96 14.52
CA SER A 215 -12.47 11.49 13.22
C SER A 215 -13.96 11.86 13.05
N TRP A 216 -14.76 11.67 14.10
CA TRP A 216 -16.17 12.06 14.11
C TRP A 216 -16.35 13.58 14.00
N LEU A 217 -15.56 14.35 14.73
CA LEU A 217 -15.62 15.80 14.73
C LEU A 217 -15.27 16.38 13.36
N VAL A 218 -14.19 15.89 12.73
CA VAL A 218 -13.78 16.28 11.37
C VAL A 218 -14.87 15.94 10.36
N THR A 219 -15.43 14.74 10.43
CA THR A 219 -16.53 14.33 9.55
C THR A 219 -17.75 15.24 9.71
N LYS A 220 -18.09 15.63 10.94
CA LYS A 220 -19.23 16.51 11.23
C LYS A 220 -18.96 17.94 10.76
N LEU A 221 -17.80 18.51 11.06
CA LEU A 221 -17.44 19.89 10.71
C LEU A 221 -17.26 20.08 9.20
N SER A 222 -16.78 19.06 8.50
CA SER A 222 -16.66 19.08 7.03
C SER A 222 -18.00 18.90 6.29
N GLY A 223 -19.13 18.78 7.00
CA GLY A 223 -20.42 18.47 6.37
C GLY A 223 -20.42 17.11 5.66
N ARG A 224 -19.67 16.14 6.19
CA ARG A 224 -19.44 14.80 5.64
C ARG A 224 -18.63 14.75 4.33
N ARG A 225 -17.98 15.83 3.93
CA ARG A 225 -17.07 15.84 2.78
C ARG A 225 -15.78 15.05 3.06
N ILE A 226 -15.29 15.11 4.31
CA ILE A 226 -14.12 14.33 4.76
C ILE A 226 -14.65 13.25 5.68
N GLN A 227 -14.55 12.00 5.24
CA GLN A 227 -14.93 10.82 6.01
C GLN A 227 -13.73 9.87 6.15
N PRO A 228 -13.65 9.10 7.25
CA PRO A 228 -12.66 8.04 7.32
C PRO A 228 -12.93 7.03 6.19
N GLY A 229 -11.88 6.60 5.48
CA GLY A 229 -11.99 5.62 4.39
C GLY A 229 -12.41 4.21 4.86
N VAL A 230 -12.87 4.10 6.11
CA VAL A 230 -13.28 2.87 6.79
C VAL A 230 -14.53 3.11 7.63
N GLY A 231 -15.25 2.04 7.95
CA GLY A 231 -16.43 2.12 8.81
C GLY A 231 -16.10 2.44 10.28
N TRP A 232 -17.09 2.96 10.99
CA TRP A 232 -16.92 3.44 12.37
C TRP A 232 -16.48 2.35 13.35
N ALA A 233 -16.84 1.07 13.14
CA ALA A 233 -16.31 -0.03 13.94
C ALA A 233 -14.81 -0.25 13.67
N SER A 234 -14.34 -0.05 12.44
CA SER A 234 -12.92 -0.10 12.13
C SER A 234 -12.16 1.10 12.70
N VAL A 235 -12.75 2.30 12.71
CA VAL A 235 -12.16 3.49 13.36
C VAL A 235 -12.01 3.27 14.86
N LEU A 236 -13.05 2.78 15.53
CA LEU A 236 -13.02 2.47 16.97
C LEU A 236 -12.00 1.37 17.27
N GLY A 237 -12.05 0.25 16.55
CA GLY A 237 -11.10 -0.87 16.72
C GLY A 237 -9.65 -0.45 16.45
N THR A 238 -9.42 0.43 15.46
CA THR A 238 -8.11 1.04 15.22
C THR A 238 -7.70 1.94 16.40
N GLY A 239 -8.60 2.73 16.93
CA GLY A 239 -8.35 3.56 18.10
C GLY A 239 -7.99 2.73 19.34
N THR A 240 -8.66 1.59 19.53
CA THR A 240 -8.42 0.70 20.66
C THR A 240 -7.08 -0.04 20.52
N ILE A 241 -6.78 -0.59 19.33
CA ILE A 241 -5.51 -1.29 19.10
C ILE A 241 -4.31 -0.33 19.11
N ALA A 242 -4.51 0.95 18.76
CA ALA A 242 -3.51 1.99 18.88
C ALA A 242 -3.12 2.27 20.36
N GLY A 243 -3.89 1.78 21.32
CA GLY A 243 -3.53 1.73 22.74
C GLY A 243 -2.40 0.76 23.09
N ILE A 244 -1.83 0.03 22.12
CA ILE A 244 -0.64 -0.80 22.29
C ILE A 244 0.60 0.06 22.13
N GLY A 245 1.15 0.55 23.24
CA GLY A 245 2.46 1.18 23.29
C GLY A 245 3.52 0.16 23.73
N PHE A 246 4.75 0.28 23.21
CA PHE A 246 5.88 -0.51 23.64
C PHE A 246 7.21 0.22 23.45
N THR A 247 7.80 0.19 22.24
CA THR A 247 9.16 0.67 21.99
C THR A 247 9.35 2.16 22.29
N VAL A 248 8.64 3.02 21.57
CA VAL A 248 8.72 4.48 21.75
C VAL A 248 8.14 4.93 23.10
N SER A 249 7.12 4.22 23.60
CA SER A 249 6.53 4.49 24.91
C SER A 249 7.53 4.25 26.04
N PHE A 250 8.30 3.18 25.96
CA PHE A 250 9.38 2.93 26.92
C PHE A 250 10.52 3.95 26.81
N LEU A 251 10.85 4.37 25.61
CA LEU A 251 11.83 5.44 25.40
C LEU A 251 11.36 6.72 26.09
N ILE A 252 10.12 7.16 25.83
CA ILE A 252 9.57 8.38 26.45
C ILE A 252 9.48 8.21 27.98
N ALA A 253 9.12 7.03 28.47
CA ALA A 253 9.09 6.75 29.90
C ALA A 253 10.48 6.88 30.53
N ASN A 254 11.54 6.38 29.87
CA ASN A 254 12.93 6.53 30.33
C ASN A 254 13.42 8.00 30.31
N LEU A 255 12.89 8.84 29.42
CA LEU A 255 13.20 10.27 29.38
C LEU A 255 12.41 11.07 30.44
N ALA A 256 11.20 10.61 30.77
CA ALA A 256 10.27 11.35 31.63
C ALA A 256 10.34 10.97 33.11
N PHE A 257 10.80 9.76 33.45
CA PHE A 257 10.76 9.22 34.80
C PHE A 257 12.05 8.50 35.18
N GLU A 258 12.37 8.53 36.47
CA GLU A 258 13.50 7.83 37.06
C GLU A 258 13.04 6.93 38.23
N GLY A 259 13.88 5.95 38.55
CA GLY A 259 13.70 5.08 39.72
C GLY A 259 12.36 4.34 39.73
N PRO A 260 11.63 4.34 40.90
CA PRO A 260 10.37 3.60 41.03
C PRO A 260 9.27 4.05 40.07
N LEU A 261 9.19 5.35 39.78
CA LEU A 261 8.17 5.91 38.88
C LEU A 261 8.33 5.41 37.44
N LEU A 262 9.55 5.16 37.00
CA LEU A 262 9.83 4.56 35.71
C LEU A 262 9.28 3.13 35.62
N ALA A 263 9.49 2.31 36.66
CA ALA A 263 8.95 0.95 36.71
C ALA A 263 7.41 0.94 36.72
N GLU A 264 6.80 1.89 37.44
CA GLU A 264 5.35 2.09 37.47
C GLU A 264 4.79 2.52 36.11
N ALA A 265 5.45 3.44 35.38
CA ALA A 265 5.08 3.84 34.04
C ALA A 265 5.17 2.66 33.06
N LYS A 266 6.26 1.89 33.11
CA LYS A 266 6.45 0.69 32.26
C LYS A 266 5.35 -0.35 32.51
N LEU A 267 4.97 -0.58 33.79
CA LEU A 267 3.88 -1.47 34.10
C LEU A 267 2.54 -0.97 33.53
N GLY A 268 2.30 0.34 33.61
CA GLY A 268 1.13 0.98 33.01
C GLY A 268 1.03 0.74 31.50
N VAL A 269 2.15 0.88 30.78
CA VAL A 269 2.23 0.60 29.32
C VAL A 269 1.92 -0.87 29.03
N LEU A 270 2.54 -1.82 29.74
CA LEU A 270 2.33 -3.25 29.52
C LEU A 270 0.89 -3.68 29.84
N ALA A 271 0.35 -3.20 30.96
CA ALA A 271 -1.03 -3.48 31.34
C ALA A 271 -2.02 -2.90 30.29
N ALA A 272 -1.75 -1.69 29.79
CA ALA A 272 -2.56 -1.08 28.75
C ALA A 272 -2.51 -1.86 27.44
N ALA A 273 -1.35 -2.36 27.04
CA ALA A 273 -1.21 -3.17 25.83
C ALA A 273 -2.06 -4.45 25.89
N VAL A 274 -2.05 -5.15 27.03
CA VAL A 274 -2.89 -6.34 27.23
C VAL A 274 -4.38 -5.96 27.22
N ALA A 275 -4.77 -4.89 27.92
CA ALA A 275 -6.15 -4.43 27.94
C ALA A 275 -6.65 -3.98 26.55
N ALA A 276 -5.84 -3.22 25.82
CA ALA A 276 -6.15 -2.80 24.45
C ALA A 276 -6.32 -3.99 23.50
N ALA A 277 -5.46 -5.01 23.64
CA ALA A 277 -5.57 -6.26 22.89
C ALA A 277 -6.90 -6.98 23.12
N LEU A 278 -7.28 -7.14 24.39
CA LEU A 278 -8.53 -7.81 24.78
C LEU A 278 -9.77 -7.01 24.32
N LEU A 279 -9.73 -5.68 24.46
CA LEU A 279 -10.81 -4.81 24.02
C LEU A 279 -10.98 -4.87 22.51
N THR A 280 -9.90 -4.73 21.75
CA THR A 280 -9.94 -4.85 20.27
C THR A 280 -10.50 -6.20 19.83
N TRP A 281 -10.04 -7.30 20.46
CA TRP A 281 -10.57 -8.62 20.17
C TRP A 281 -12.08 -8.69 20.44
N THR A 282 -12.54 -8.14 21.55
CA THR A 282 -13.94 -8.12 21.94
C THR A 282 -14.79 -7.28 20.97
N GLU A 283 -14.33 -6.09 20.60
CA GLU A 283 -15.00 -5.19 19.64
C GLU A 283 -15.20 -5.86 18.29
N PHE A 284 -14.15 -6.45 17.70
CA PHE A 284 -14.28 -7.14 16.43
C PHE A 284 -15.13 -8.41 16.55
N ARG A 285 -15.07 -9.14 17.66
CA ARG A 285 -15.95 -10.30 17.90
C ARG A 285 -17.42 -9.87 17.90
N ILE A 286 -17.75 -8.79 18.61
CA ILE A 286 -19.12 -8.22 18.59
C ILE A 286 -19.50 -7.78 17.19
N THR A 287 -18.63 -7.08 16.49
CA THR A 287 -18.88 -6.61 15.12
C THR A 287 -19.15 -7.79 14.16
N PHE A 288 -18.43 -8.90 14.32
CA PHE A 288 -18.61 -10.08 13.48
C PHE A 288 -19.93 -10.84 13.76
N THR A 289 -20.60 -10.60 14.88
CA THR A 289 -21.94 -11.16 15.14
C THR A 289 -23.06 -10.39 14.44
N LEU A 290 -22.77 -9.18 13.92
CA LEU A 290 -23.77 -8.40 13.21
C LEU A 290 -24.20 -9.09 11.89
N PRO A 291 -25.46 -8.89 11.45
CA PRO A 291 -25.93 -9.32 10.13
C PRO A 291 -25.02 -8.79 9.02
N LYS A 292 -24.81 -9.59 7.95
CA LYS A 292 -23.88 -9.27 6.86
C LYS A 292 -23.92 -7.81 6.37
N PRO A 293 -25.07 -7.18 6.05
CA PRO A 293 -25.10 -5.81 5.55
C PRO A 293 -24.69 -4.78 6.61
N LYS A 294 -25.13 -4.95 7.87
CA LYS A 294 -24.73 -4.05 8.97
C LYS A 294 -23.26 -4.18 9.30
N ARG A 295 -22.72 -5.40 9.28
CA ARG A 295 -21.30 -5.67 9.49
C ARG A 295 -20.44 -5.02 8.41
N ALA A 296 -20.82 -5.15 7.12
CA ALA A 296 -20.10 -4.53 6.02
C ALA A 296 -20.06 -3.00 6.19
N MET A 297 -21.19 -2.38 6.47
CA MET A 297 -21.25 -0.94 6.73
C MET A 297 -20.41 -0.51 7.94
N ALA A 298 -20.44 -1.29 9.02
CA ALA A 298 -19.67 -1.01 10.23
C ALA A 298 -18.15 -1.09 10.01
N LEU A 299 -17.69 -1.99 9.16
CA LEU A 299 -16.27 -2.22 8.89
C LEU A 299 -15.72 -1.40 7.73
N LEU A 300 -16.46 -1.30 6.62
CA LEU A 300 -15.99 -0.66 5.38
C LEU A 300 -16.42 0.82 5.30
N GLY A 301 -17.49 1.20 6.00
CA GLY A 301 -18.05 2.54 5.88
C GLY A 301 -18.75 2.77 4.54
N ASP A 302 -18.98 4.03 4.28
CA ASP A 302 -19.68 4.54 3.11
C ASP A 302 -18.95 5.72 2.45
N ALA A 303 -17.68 5.93 2.80
CA ALA A 303 -16.89 6.98 2.19
C ALA A 303 -16.61 6.62 0.72
N ASP A 304 -16.81 7.59 -0.16
CA ASP A 304 -16.31 7.52 -1.52
C ASP A 304 -14.78 7.49 -1.44
N GLN A 305 -14.18 6.43 -1.93
CA GLN A 305 -12.72 6.30 -2.01
C GLN A 305 -12.24 7.09 -3.24
N LEU A 306 -11.05 7.68 -3.14
CA LEU A 306 -10.39 8.22 -4.31
C LEU A 306 -10.18 7.10 -5.33
N ASN A 307 -10.55 7.35 -6.59
CA ASN A 307 -10.30 6.40 -7.66
C ASN A 307 -8.79 6.27 -7.90
N ASP A 308 -8.31 5.03 -7.95
CA ASP A 308 -6.93 4.73 -8.33
C ASP A 308 -6.80 4.68 -9.87
N LEU A 309 -7.92 4.49 -10.58
CA LEU A 309 -8.00 4.42 -12.03
C LEU A 309 -8.16 5.80 -12.65
N ILE A 310 -7.22 6.19 -13.50
CA ILE A 310 -7.19 7.49 -14.21
C ILE A 310 -6.94 7.26 -15.69
N PRO A 311 -7.81 7.76 -16.57
CA PRO A 311 -9.15 8.29 -16.32
C PRO A 311 -10.15 7.20 -15.97
N GLU A 312 -11.31 7.60 -15.44
CA GLU A 312 -12.42 6.69 -15.16
C GLU A 312 -12.92 5.98 -16.43
N VAL A 313 -13.70 4.92 -16.28
CA VAL A 313 -14.25 4.17 -17.39
C VAL A 313 -15.24 5.04 -18.18
N ASP A 314 -15.06 5.07 -19.49
CA ASP A 314 -15.87 5.79 -20.45
C ASP A 314 -16.29 4.82 -21.57
N GLU A 315 -17.60 4.64 -21.77
CA GLU A 315 -18.14 3.70 -22.77
C GLU A 315 -17.82 4.07 -24.23
N GLU A 316 -17.58 5.35 -24.52
CA GLU A 316 -17.16 5.80 -25.84
C GLU A 316 -15.68 5.50 -26.12
N ARG A 317 -14.90 5.44 -25.03
CA ARG A 317 -13.46 5.20 -25.12
C ARG A 317 -13.09 3.74 -24.86
N ASP A 318 -13.71 3.11 -23.89
CA ASP A 318 -13.30 1.79 -23.38
C ASP A 318 -14.05 0.63 -24.06
N HIS A 319 -13.37 -0.51 -24.24
CA HIS A 319 -14.05 -1.74 -24.62
C HIS A 319 -14.76 -2.33 -23.43
N VAL A 320 -16.09 -2.25 -23.46
CA VAL A 320 -16.95 -2.68 -22.35
C VAL A 320 -17.73 -3.93 -22.74
N ARG A 321 -17.76 -4.92 -21.83
CA ARG A 321 -18.56 -6.14 -21.94
C ARG A 321 -19.43 -6.30 -20.69
N GLY A 322 -20.71 -6.50 -20.88
CA GLY A 322 -21.70 -6.62 -19.81
C GLY A 322 -22.68 -5.45 -19.75
N PRO A 323 -23.65 -5.48 -18.82
CA PRO A 323 -24.70 -4.48 -18.77
C PRO A 323 -24.19 -3.12 -18.29
N ALA A 324 -24.66 -2.03 -18.89
CA ALA A 324 -24.32 -0.64 -18.50
C ALA A 324 -24.70 -0.35 -17.04
N GLU A 325 -25.81 -0.91 -16.57
CA GLU A 325 -26.35 -0.71 -15.21
C GLU A 325 -25.69 -1.62 -14.15
N ALA A 326 -24.63 -2.36 -14.48
CA ALA A 326 -23.96 -3.25 -13.53
C ALA A 326 -23.43 -2.47 -12.32
N SER A 327 -23.66 -3.00 -11.12
CA SER A 327 -23.20 -2.37 -9.88
C SER A 327 -21.67 -2.52 -9.65
N VAL A 328 -21.02 -3.44 -10.40
CA VAL A 328 -19.57 -3.65 -10.32
C VAL A 328 -18.96 -3.61 -11.71
N THR A 329 -17.93 -2.77 -11.86
CA THR A 329 -17.07 -2.68 -13.04
C THR A 329 -15.69 -3.21 -12.70
N ILE A 330 -15.20 -4.17 -13.48
CA ILE A 330 -13.80 -4.64 -13.43
C ILE A 330 -13.08 -4.07 -14.64
N VAL A 331 -11.95 -3.43 -14.43
CA VAL A 331 -11.03 -3.02 -15.49
C VAL A 331 -9.78 -3.87 -15.40
N GLU A 332 -9.40 -4.50 -16.49
CA GLU A 332 -8.15 -5.22 -16.65
C GLU A 332 -7.23 -4.47 -17.60
N TYR A 333 -6.02 -4.14 -17.13
CA TYR A 333 -4.91 -3.84 -18.03
C TYR A 333 -4.25 -5.14 -18.41
N GLY A 334 -4.33 -5.50 -19.66
CA GLY A 334 -3.92 -6.80 -20.15
C GLY A 334 -3.02 -6.75 -21.39
N ASP A 335 -2.33 -7.87 -21.61
CA ASP A 335 -1.45 -8.11 -22.74
C ASP A 335 -1.79 -9.48 -23.31
N PHE A 336 -2.11 -9.53 -24.61
CA PHE A 336 -2.54 -10.73 -25.29
C PHE A 336 -1.48 -11.83 -25.37
N GLN A 337 -0.20 -11.49 -25.24
CA GLN A 337 0.89 -12.46 -25.21
C GLN A 337 1.32 -12.81 -23.76
N CYS A 338 0.85 -12.10 -22.73
CA CYS A 338 1.20 -12.35 -21.34
C CYS A 338 0.62 -13.69 -20.85
N PRO A 339 1.47 -14.65 -20.40
CA PRO A 339 0.97 -15.94 -19.91
C PRO A 339 0.10 -15.81 -18.65
N TYR A 340 0.26 -14.73 -17.88
CA TYR A 340 -0.55 -14.45 -16.69
C TYR A 340 -1.95 -13.98 -17.07
N CYS A 341 -2.10 -13.16 -18.14
CA CYS A 341 -3.40 -12.76 -18.68
C CYS A 341 -4.14 -13.98 -19.25
N GLY A 342 -3.46 -14.84 -20.01
CA GLY A 342 -4.06 -16.09 -20.48
C GLY A 342 -4.54 -17.01 -19.37
N ARG A 343 -3.86 -17.02 -18.20
CA ARG A 343 -4.32 -17.76 -17.02
C ARG A 343 -5.45 -17.07 -16.27
N ALA A 344 -5.53 -15.76 -16.34
CA ALA A 344 -6.60 -14.98 -15.71
C ALA A 344 -7.92 -15.07 -16.50
N GLU A 345 -7.86 -15.23 -17.83
CA GLU A 345 -9.03 -15.24 -18.71
C GLU A 345 -10.12 -16.26 -18.31
N PRO A 346 -9.82 -17.55 -18.03
CA PRO A 346 -10.85 -18.49 -17.58
C PRO A 346 -11.49 -18.04 -16.25
N ILE A 347 -10.73 -17.38 -15.39
CA ILE A 347 -11.20 -16.87 -14.10
C ILE A 347 -12.15 -15.70 -14.32
N VAL A 348 -11.76 -14.74 -15.16
CA VAL A 348 -12.60 -13.60 -15.55
C VAL A 348 -13.89 -14.10 -16.22
N ARG A 349 -13.78 -15.06 -17.12
CA ARG A 349 -14.94 -15.67 -17.81
C ARG A 349 -15.91 -16.33 -16.84
N GLU A 350 -15.43 -17.00 -15.78
CA GLU A 350 -16.28 -17.56 -14.73
C GLU A 350 -17.06 -16.46 -13.99
N LEU A 351 -16.47 -15.28 -13.82
CA LEU A 351 -17.12 -14.15 -13.17
C LEU A 351 -18.28 -13.57 -13.99
N PHE A 352 -18.26 -13.73 -15.33
CA PHE A 352 -19.38 -13.31 -16.21
C PHE A 352 -20.66 -14.11 -16.04
N SER A 353 -20.65 -15.21 -15.30
CA SER A 353 -21.88 -15.87 -14.88
C SER A 353 -22.75 -14.97 -13.97
N ASP A 354 -22.18 -13.91 -13.47
CA ASP A 354 -22.83 -12.89 -12.64
C ASP A 354 -23.37 -11.74 -13.52
N ALA A 355 -24.68 -11.67 -13.66
CA ALA A 355 -25.38 -10.68 -14.50
C ALA A 355 -25.21 -9.21 -14.01
N ASP A 356 -24.66 -8.99 -12.80
CA ASP A 356 -24.44 -7.67 -12.20
C ASP A 356 -22.94 -7.29 -12.25
N LEU A 357 -22.26 -7.67 -13.33
CA LEU A 357 -20.85 -7.42 -13.55
C LEU A 357 -20.63 -6.83 -14.95
N ARG A 358 -19.80 -5.77 -15.02
CA ARG A 358 -19.30 -5.17 -16.24
C ARG A 358 -17.78 -5.29 -16.29
N PHE A 359 -17.23 -5.65 -17.43
CA PHE A 359 -15.79 -5.81 -17.65
C PHE A 359 -15.29 -4.86 -18.71
N VAL A 360 -14.10 -4.31 -18.47
CA VAL A 360 -13.42 -3.38 -19.35
C VAL A 360 -12.00 -3.89 -19.58
N TRP A 361 -11.60 -3.91 -20.84
CA TRP A 361 -10.25 -4.22 -21.24
C TRP A 361 -9.52 -2.95 -21.66
N ARG A 362 -8.30 -2.75 -21.14
CA ARG A 362 -7.34 -1.73 -21.58
C ARG A 362 -6.03 -2.41 -21.98
N ASN A 363 -5.53 -2.06 -23.15
CA ASN A 363 -4.31 -2.65 -23.71
C ASN A 363 -3.07 -2.17 -22.96
N LEU A 364 -2.23 -3.11 -22.52
CA LEU A 364 -0.91 -2.82 -21.97
C LEU A 364 0.14 -3.78 -22.57
N PRO A 365 0.47 -3.66 -23.85
CA PRO A 365 1.44 -4.53 -24.50
C PRO A 365 2.85 -4.28 -23.94
N LEU A 366 3.44 -5.29 -23.31
CA LEU A 366 4.80 -5.27 -22.75
C LEU A 366 5.80 -5.72 -23.80
N THR A 367 6.07 -4.87 -24.79
CA THR A 367 6.86 -5.21 -26.00
C THR A 367 8.31 -5.58 -25.71
N ASP A 368 8.84 -5.21 -24.56
CA ASP A 368 10.18 -5.58 -24.09
C ASP A 368 10.30 -7.07 -23.73
N VAL A 369 9.21 -7.70 -23.29
CA VAL A 369 9.16 -9.12 -22.92
C VAL A 369 8.27 -9.96 -23.85
N HIS A 370 7.31 -9.34 -24.53
CA HIS A 370 6.30 -9.97 -25.37
C HIS A 370 6.33 -9.38 -26.80
N PRO A 371 7.16 -9.93 -27.72
CA PRO A 371 7.39 -9.31 -29.03
C PRO A 371 6.16 -9.20 -29.95
N GLN A 372 5.12 -10.01 -29.73
CA GLN A 372 3.89 -9.99 -30.51
C GLN A 372 2.75 -9.22 -29.84
N ALA A 373 2.97 -8.70 -28.63
CA ALA A 373 1.90 -8.08 -27.84
C ALA A 373 1.31 -6.85 -28.52
N GLN A 374 2.16 -5.98 -29.10
CA GLN A 374 1.69 -4.81 -29.83
C GLN A 374 0.85 -5.18 -31.04
N LEU A 375 1.33 -6.13 -31.85
CA LEU A 375 0.63 -6.58 -33.05
C LEU A 375 -0.71 -7.24 -32.71
N ALA A 376 -0.78 -8.00 -31.61
CA ALA A 376 -2.00 -8.61 -31.13
C ALA A 376 -3.02 -7.57 -30.61
N ALA A 377 -2.55 -6.51 -29.94
CA ALA A 377 -3.39 -5.41 -29.51
C ALA A 377 -3.96 -4.64 -30.71
N GLU A 378 -3.12 -4.34 -31.72
CA GLU A 378 -3.55 -3.71 -32.97
C GLU A 378 -4.60 -4.56 -33.72
N ALA A 379 -4.45 -5.90 -33.70
CA ALA A 379 -5.44 -6.80 -34.27
C ALA A 379 -6.79 -6.78 -33.53
N ALA A 380 -6.76 -6.69 -32.20
CA ALA A 380 -7.98 -6.58 -31.40
C ALA A 380 -8.71 -5.26 -31.70
N GLU A 381 -7.97 -4.14 -31.78
CA GLU A 381 -8.54 -2.84 -32.12
C GLU A 381 -9.09 -2.82 -33.55
N ALA A 382 -8.36 -3.36 -34.54
CA ALA A 382 -8.83 -3.45 -35.94
C ALA A 382 -10.11 -4.31 -36.07
N ALA A 383 -10.23 -5.38 -35.26
CA ALA A 383 -11.47 -6.14 -35.19
C ALA A 383 -12.58 -5.33 -34.51
N GLY A 384 -12.23 -4.47 -33.55
CA GLY A 384 -13.14 -3.53 -32.90
C GLY A 384 -13.78 -2.54 -33.85
N GLU A 385 -13.04 -2.01 -34.82
CA GLU A 385 -13.52 -1.14 -35.91
C GLU A 385 -14.59 -1.82 -36.81
N GLN A 386 -14.67 -3.13 -36.73
CA GLN A 386 -15.70 -3.94 -37.41
C GLN A 386 -16.69 -4.61 -36.42
N GLY A 387 -16.73 -4.12 -35.16
CA GLY A 387 -17.65 -4.57 -34.12
C GLY A 387 -17.37 -5.97 -33.55
N LYS A 388 -16.12 -6.47 -33.70
CA LYS A 388 -15.70 -7.82 -33.29
C LYS A 388 -14.53 -7.83 -32.30
N PHE A 389 -14.38 -6.77 -31.51
CA PHE A 389 -13.31 -6.66 -30.51
C PHE A 389 -13.29 -7.88 -29.57
N TRP A 390 -14.43 -8.19 -28.94
CA TRP A 390 -14.49 -9.23 -27.94
C TRP A 390 -14.28 -10.65 -28.45
N GLU A 391 -14.73 -10.91 -29.66
CA GLU A 391 -14.48 -12.21 -30.32
C GLU A 391 -13.00 -12.37 -30.67
N MET A 392 -12.34 -11.30 -31.13
CA MET A 392 -10.90 -11.31 -31.37
C MET A 392 -10.12 -11.42 -30.06
N HIS A 393 -10.48 -10.64 -29.03
CA HIS A 393 -9.93 -10.72 -27.68
C HIS A 393 -9.92 -12.15 -27.15
N ASP A 394 -11.06 -12.83 -27.22
CA ASP A 394 -11.21 -14.20 -26.73
C ASP A 394 -10.34 -15.19 -27.51
N LEU A 395 -10.19 -15.01 -28.85
CA LEU A 395 -9.30 -15.81 -29.68
C LEU A 395 -7.84 -15.61 -29.35
N LEU A 396 -7.40 -14.37 -29.18
CA LEU A 396 -6.01 -14.01 -28.90
C LEU A 396 -5.54 -14.58 -27.56
N LEU A 397 -6.33 -14.43 -26.49
CA LEU A 397 -6.02 -14.97 -25.18
C LEU A 397 -6.06 -16.50 -25.13
N THR A 398 -6.90 -17.13 -25.95
CA THR A 398 -6.99 -18.60 -26.04
C THR A 398 -5.80 -19.19 -26.81
N HIS A 399 -5.24 -18.44 -27.78
CA HIS A 399 -4.19 -18.93 -28.68
C HIS A 399 -2.91 -18.07 -28.62
N GLN A 400 -2.41 -17.83 -27.43
CA GLN A 400 -1.24 -16.97 -27.18
C GLN A 400 0.05 -17.42 -27.88
N ASP A 401 0.11 -18.65 -28.35
CA ASP A 401 1.19 -19.23 -29.15
C ASP A 401 1.09 -18.88 -30.67
N LYS A 402 -0.03 -18.32 -31.11
CA LYS A 402 -0.36 -18.03 -32.52
C LYS A 402 -0.78 -16.57 -32.69
N LEU A 403 0.17 -15.67 -32.57
CA LEU A 403 -0.03 -14.21 -32.64
C LEU A 403 0.77 -13.55 -33.79
N ARG A 404 1.21 -14.34 -34.78
CA ARG A 404 1.87 -13.80 -35.97
C ARG A 404 0.84 -13.23 -36.92
N ILE A 405 1.24 -12.33 -37.81
CA ILE A 405 0.35 -11.68 -38.78
C ILE A 405 -0.50 -12.69 -39.58
N THR A 406 0.09 -13.84 -39.94
CA THR A 406 -0.63 -14.92 -40.65
C THR A 406 -1.74 -15.53 -39.81
N ASP A 407 -1.53 -15.65 -38.50
CA ASP A 407 -2.50 -16.19 -37.57
C ASP A 407 -3.64 -15.18 -37.34
N LEU A 408 -3.29 -13.90 -37.18
CA LEU A 408 -4.25 -12.81 -36.99
C LEU A 408 -5.18 -12.63 -38.21
N LEU A 409 -4.63 -12.73 -39.43
CA LEU A 409 -5.44 -12.73 -40.64
C LEU A 409 -6.35 -13.96 -40.74
N ALA A 410 -5.90 -15.14 -40.23
CA ALA A 410 -6.75 -16.32 -40.16
C ALA A 410 -7.90 -16.12 -39.17
N TYR A 411 -7.65 -15.45 -38.02
CA TYR A 411 -8.72 -15.11 -37.07
C TYR A 411 -9.70 -14.10 -37.65
N ALA A 412 -9.22 -13.08 -38.39
CA ALA A 412 -10.08 -12.13 -39.07
C ALA A 412 -11.04 -12.85 -40.05
N ARG A 413 -10.52 -13.79 -40.83
CA ARG A 413 -11.34 -14.63 -41.74
C ARG A 413 -12.31 -15.50 -40.96
N GLN A 414 -11.90 -16.13 -39.86
CA GLN A 414 -12.75 -16.94 -38.99
C GLN A 414 -13.92 -16.14 -38.42
N LEU A 415 -13.67 -14.86 -38.08
CA LEU A 415 -14.68 -13.94 -37.54
C LEU A 415 -15.56 -13.30 -38.62
N GLY A 416 -15.26 -13.55 -39.92
CA GLY A 416 -15.98 -12.97 -41.04
C GLY A 416 -15.73 -11.48 -41.23
N LEU A 417 -14.56 -10.99 -40.85
CA LEU A 417 -14.13 -9.61 -41.05
C LEU A 417 -13.72 -9.39 -42.51
N ASP A 418 -13.81 -8.14 -42.95
CA ASP A 418 -13.15 -7.69 -44.21
C ASP A 418 -11.63 -7.70 -43.98
N GLU A 419 -10.95 -8.64 -44.65
CA GLU A 419 -9.50 -8.87 -44.45
C GLU A 419 -8.64 -7.68 -44.91
N GLU A 420 -9.02 -7.00 -46.01
CA GLU A 420 -8.28 -5.85 -46.51
C GLU A 420 -8.41 -4.67 -45.56
N LYS A 421 -9.65 -4.37 -45.14
CA LYS A 421 -9.88 -3.34 -44.13
C LYS A 421 -9.20 -3.69 -42.78
N PHE A 422 -9.31 -4.93 -42.31
CA PHE A 422 -8.66 -5.37 -41.07
C PHE A 422 -7.15 -5.18 -41.12
N HIS A 423 -6.50 -5.57 -42.21
CA HIS A 423 -5.05 -5.38 -42.40
C HIS A 423 -4.68 -3.90 -42.41
N ASP A 424 -5.46 -3.09 -43.14
CA ASP A 424 -5.25 -1.65 -43.21
C ASP A 424 -5.42 -0.98 -41.84
N ASP A 425 -6.46 -1.33 -41.08
CA ASP A 425 -6.73 -0.77 -39.74
C ASP A 425 -5.66 -1.16 -38.73
N MET A 426 -5.12 -2.39 -38.79
CA MET A 426 -3.97 -2.79 -37.99
C MET A 426 -2.72 -1.93 -38.24
N MET A 427 -2.49 -1.52 -39.49
CA MET A 427 -1.29 -0.78 -39.88
C MET A 427 -1.46 0.75 -39.76
N ARG A 428 -2.65 1.22 -39.47
CA ARG A 428 -2.99 2.65 -39.43
C ARG A 428 -3.19 3.20 -38.02
N SER A 429 -3.23 4.52 -37.97
CA SER A 429 -3.25 5.37 -36.78
C SER A 429 -4.31 5.09 -35.70
N PRO A 430 -5.57 4.68 -35.98
CA PRO A 430 -6.59 4.59 -34.93
C PRO A 430 -6.29 3.54 -33.86
N ALA A 431 -5.83 2.34 -34.27
CA ALA A 431 -5.44 1.29 -33.33
C ALA A 431 -4.25 1.71 -32.45
N ALA A 432 -3.24 2.33 -33.06
CA ALA A 432 -2.08 2.81 -32.36
C ALA A 432 -2.40 3.94 -31.35
N GLU A 433 -3.30 4.86 -31.73
CA GLU A 433 -3.74 5.96 -30.86
C GLU A 433 -4.52 5.41 -29.64
N ARG A 434 -5.40 4.42 -29.85
CA ARG A 434 -6.14 3.79 -28.78
C ARG A 434 -5.21 3.11 -27.78
N ILE A 435 -4.26 2.30 -28.26
CA ILE A 435 -3.28 1.62 -27.41
C ILE A 435 -2.41 2.66 -26.67
N ALA A 436 -2.02 3.76 -27.32
CA ALA A 436 -1.26 4.83 -26.69
C ALA A 436 -2.04 5.49 -25.53
N ASN A 437 -3.34 5.72 -25.70
CA ASN A 437 -4.21 6.25 -24.64
C ASN A 437 -4.34 5.26 -23.44
N ASP A 438 -4.41 3.96 -23.72
CA ASP A 438 -4.43 2.93 -22.68
C ASP A 438 -3.10 2.87 -21.92
N LEU A 439 -1.96 3.01 -22.62
CA LEU A 439 -0.63 3.10 -22.02
C LEU A 439 -0.48 4.33 -21.12
N GLU A 440 -0.95 5.50 -21.58
CA GLU A 440 -0.96 6.72 -20.76
C GLU A 440 -1.83 6.55 -19.51
N SER A 441 -3.02 5.97 -19.68
CA SER A 441 -3.91 5.63 -18.58
C SER A 441 -3.25 4.67 -17.58
N ALA A 442 -2.48 3.67 -18.05
CA ALA A 442 -1.73 2.76 -17.20
C ALA A 442 -0.68 3.50 -16.38
N ASP A 443 0.08 4.40 -17.01
CA ASP A 443 1.11 5.21 -16.33
C ASP A 443 0.47 6.14 -15.27
N LEU A 444 -0.64 6.81 -15.60
CA LEU A 444 -1.37 7.66 -14.66
C LEU A 444 -1.96 6.87 -13.47
N SER A 445 -2.37 5.63 -13.70
CA SER A 445 -2.92 4.73 -12.68
C SER A 445 -1.83 3.93 -11.95
N GLY A 446 -0.55 4.16 -12.23
CA GLY A 446 0.60 3.48 -11.62
C GLY A 446 0.68 2.00 -11.99
N VAL A 447 0.20 1.60 -13.17
CA VAL A 447 0.23 0.23 -13.68
C VAL A 447 1.49 0.01 -14.49
N SER A 448 2.29 -0.98 -14.11
CA SER A 448 3.56 -1.31 -14.76
C SER A 448 3.66 -2.78 -15.20
N GLY A 449 2.59 -3.56 -15.07
CA GLY A 449 2.59 -4.98 -15.41
C GLY A 449 1.20 -5.56 -15.59
N THR A 450 1.11 -6.71 -16.24
CA THR A 450 -0.14 -7.38 -16.61
C THR A 450 -0.23 -8.80 -16.01
N PRO A 451 -1.45 -9.27 -15.64
CA PRO A 451 -2.67 -8.47 -15.58
C PRO A 451 -2.69 -7.56 -14.34
N THR A 452 -3.32 -6.39 -14.45
CA THR A 452 -3.63 -5.54 -13.31
C THR A 452 -5.12 -5.24 -13.31
N PHE A 453 -5.80 -5.49 -12.18
CA PHE A 453 -7.24 -5.34 -12.05
C PHE A 453 -7.60 -4.13 -11.20
N PHE A 454 -8.66 -3.43 -11.62
CA PHE A 454 -9.36 -2.43 -10.83
C PHE A 454 -10.82 -2.83 -10.68
N ILE A 455 -11.37 -2.67 -9.49
CA ILE A 455 -12.77 -3.00 -9.18
C ILE A 455 -13.47 -1.72 -8.69
N ASN A 456 -14.43 -1.22 -9.46
CA ASN A 456 -15.07 0.08 -9.25
C ASN A 456 -14.04 1.21 -9.04
N GLY A 457 -13.03 1.27 -9.91
CA GLY A 457 -11.99 2.31 -9.88
C GLY A 457 -10.87 2.09 -8.86
N HIS A 458 -10.93 1.04 -8.02
CA HIS A 458 -9.92 0.76 -7.00
C HIS A 458 -9.03 -0.40 -7.40
N ARG A 459 -7.71 -0.19 -7.32
CA ARG A 459 -6.73 -1.21 -7.66
C ARG A 459 -6.84 -2.44 -6.75
N HIS A 460 -6.89 -3.60 -7.35
CA HIS A 460 -6.83 -4.88 -6.66
C HIS A 460 -5.37 -5.30 -6.45
N TYR A 461 -4.93 -5.36 -5.18
CA TYR A 461 -3.57 -5.76 -4.81
C TYR A 461 -3.47 -7.24 -4.37
N GLY A 462 -4.57 -7.98 -4.44
CA GLY A 462 -4.63 -9.40 -4.06
C GLY A 462 -4.22 -10.33 -5.19
N ALA A 463 -4.24 -11.64 -4.89
CA ALA A 463 -4.15 -12.67 -5.91
C ALA A 463 -5.35 -12.57 -6.88
N TYR A 464 -5.12 -12.90 -8.14
CA TYR A 464 -6.19 -12.92 -9.15
C TYR A 464 -6.76 -14.35 -9.35
N ASP A 465 -6.86 -15.10 -8.25
CA ASP A 465 -7.65 -16.33 -8.23
C ASP A 465 -9.17 -16.04 -8.08
N VAL A 466 -9.98 -17.03 -8.44
CA VAL A 466 -11.45 -16.90 -8.45
C VAL A 466 -12.02 -16.46 -7.11
N ASP A 467 -11.51 -17.02 -6.01
CA ASP A 467 -12.07 -16.77 -4.68
C ASP A 467 -11.74 -15.34 -4.21
N THR A 468 -10.54 -14.89 -4.46
CA THR A 468 -10.08 -13.54 -4.07
C THR A 468 -10.79 -12.47 -4.88
N LEU A 469 -10.94 -12.65 -6.20
CA LEU A 469 -11.69 -11.71 -7.05
C LEU A 469 -13.19 -11.72 -6.72
N LYS A 470 -13.82 -12.88 -6.50
CA LYS A 470 -15.22 -12.96 -6.06
C LYS A 470 -15.46 -12.24 -4.73
N GLU A 471 -14.53 -12.35 -3.79
CA GLU A 471 -14.63 -11.62 -2.52
C GLU A 471 -14.53 -10.10 -2.73
N ALA A 472 -13.59 -9.64 -3.55
CA ALA A 472 -13.43 -8.22 -3.87
C ALA A 472 -14.66 -7.65 -4.60
N ILE A 473 -15.21 -8.38 -5.58
CA ILE A 473 -16.47 -8.04 -6.27
C ILE A 473 -17.64 -7.96 -5.27
N ARG A 474 -17.73 -8.94 -4.38
CA ARG A 474 -18.78 -8.95 -3.35
C ARG A 474 -18.71 -7.72 -2.46
N LEU A 475 -17.51 -7.30 -2.06
CA LEU A 475 -17.30 -6.11 -1.26
C LEU A 475 -17.64 -4.83 -2.04
N ALA A 476 -17.23 -4.74 -3.31
CA ALA A 476 -17.56 -3.62 -4.19
C ALA A 476 -19.09 -3.48 -4.38
N ARG A 477 -19.78 -4.60 -4.60
CA ARG A 477 -21.25 -4.63 -4.73
C ARG A 477 -21.97 -4.15 -3.47
N VAL A 478 -21.48 -4.54 -2.30
CA VAL A 478 -22.05 -4.08 -1.02
C VAL A 478 -21.90 -2.56 -0.90
N ARG A 479 -20.74 -2.00 -1.29
CA ARG A 479 -20.51 -0.55 -1.29
C ARG A 479 -21.42 0.16 -2.27
N ALA A 480 -21.51 -0.30 -3.52
CA ALA A 480 -22.41 0.28 -4.53
C ALA A 480 -23.86 0.33 -4.04
N LYS A 481 -24.37 -0.75 -3.41
CA LYS A 481 -25.72 -0.79 -2.82
C LYS A 481 -25.90 0.16 -1.63
N ILE A 482 -24.86 0.44 -0.88
CA ILE A 482 -24.88 1.42 0.22
C ILE A 482 -24.94 2.84 -0.37
N ALA A 483 -24.13 3.13 -1.40
CA ALA A 483 -24.12 4.42 -2.08
C ALA A 483 -25.48 4.72 -2.75
N ALA A 484 -26.06 3.78 -3.50
CA ALA A 484 -27.35 3.91 -4.17
C ALA A 484 -28.56 4.16 -3.24
N ARG A 485 -28.49 3.81 -1.96
CA ARG A 485 -29.57 4.08 -0.98
C ARG A 485 -29.54 5.51 -0.39
N ARG A 486 -28.58 6.32 -0.81
CA ARG A 486 -28.40 7.70 -0.31
C ARG A 486 -28.95 8.77 -1.26
N HIS A 487 -29.07 8.41 -2.52
CA HIS A 487 -29.76 9.19 -3.56
C HIS A 487 -31.23 8.77 -3.65
#